data_5b391da42640da185a905b085969dfc3
#
_entry.id   5b391da42640da185a905b085969dfc3
#
_cell.length_a   1.000
_cell.length_b   1.000
_cell.length_c   1.000
_cell.angle_alpha   90.00
_cell.angle_beta   90.00
_cell.angle_gamma   90.00
#
_symmetry.space_group_name_H-M   'P 1'
#
loop_
_entity.id
_entity.type
_entity.pdbx_description
1 polymer ?
#
loop_
_entity_poly.entity_id
_entity_poly.type
_entity_poly.pdbx_seq_one_letter_code
_entity_poly.pdbx_strand_id
1 'polypeptide(L)'
;MKPAPDLFPFNGTVTRLKEFPLISSERFPPESIPGLPADALANINGPSVLRMPDWATGKQAALHLYFGHHKGDSIRLAFADRLEGPWKMWSDPILPLAESLFLPADPSPDPSMHQPDWVDALDGDYLYAHVASPDVHIDEAHQRLVMYYHGLLPGGDQQTRLATSTDGINFMPREPLLGPPYFRATKLDGMIYLSMWEGRL
;
A
#
# COMPACT_ATOMS: atom_id res chain seq x y z
N MET A 1 20.91 17.22 -25.20
CA MET A 1 20.48 16.23 -24.19
C MET A 1 20.88 14.86 -24.74
N LYS A 2 21.74 14.11 -24.07
CA LYS A 2 21.98 12.72 -24.45
C LYS A 2 20.75 11.92 -24.09
N PRO A 3 20.22 11.04 -24.96
CA PRO A 3 19.15 10.14 -24.55
C PRO A 3 19.64 9.33 -23.34
N ALA A 4 18.78 9.16 -22.36
CA ALA A 4 19.06 8.25 -21.26
C ALA A 4 19.39 6.87 -21.85
N PRO A 5 20.42 6.17 -21.36
CA PRO A 5 20.68 4.82 -21.82
C PRO A 5 19.42 3.98 -21.58
N ASP A 6 19.09 3.08 -22.53
CA ASP A 6 18.05 2.06 -22.37
C ASP A 6 18.39 1.23 -21.12
N LEU A 7 17.93 1.69 -19.97
CA LEU A 7 18.26 1.11 -18.67
C LEU A 7 17.65 -0.28 -18.45
N PHE A 8 16.70 -0.69 -19.31
CA PHE A 8 16.04 -1.99 -19.20
C PHE A 8 15.63 -2.57 -20.57
N PRO A 9 16.50 -3.31 -21.26
CA PRO A 9 16.00 -4.24 -22.26
C PRO A 9 15.27 -5.36 -21.48
N PHE A 10 13.99 -5.16 -21.14
CA PHE A 10 13.16 -6.23 -20.61
C PHE A 10 12.83 -7.19 -21.76
N ASN A 11 13.64 -8.23 -21.91
CA ASN A 11 13.41 -9.33 -22.87
C ASN A 11 12.54 -10.44 -22.27
N GLY A 12 11.76 -10.15 -21.24
CA GLY A 12 10.93 -11.11 -20.57
C GLY A 12 9.52 -11.21 -21.16
N THR A 13 8.91 -12.39 -21.05
CA THR A 13 7.50 -12.60 -21.36
C THR A 13 6.68 -12.35 -20.11
N VAL A 14 5.67 -11.48 -20.19
CA VAL A 14 4.68 -11.31 -19.13
C VAL A 14 3.61 -12.38 -19.28
N THR A 15 3.49 -13.24 -18.28
CA THR A 15 2.46 -14.27 -18.23
C THR A 15 1.47 -13.99 -17.11
N ARG A 16 0.18 -13.98 -17.41
CA ARG A 16 -0.87 -13.95 -16.37
C ARG A 16 -0.96 -15.33 -15.72
N LEU A 17 -0.84 -15.38 -14.40
CA LEU A 17 -0.93 -16.64 -13.66
C LEU A 17 -2.35 -17.22 -13.71
N LYS A 18 -3.37 -16.36 -13.74
CA LYS A 18 -4.78 -16.72 -13.77
C LYS A 18 -5.59 -15.70 -14.59
N GLU A 19 -6.75 -16.13 -15.06
CA GLU A 19 -7.70 -15.27 -15.79
C GLU A 19 -8.35 -14.22 -14.88
N PHE A 20 -8.41 -14.47 -13.57
CA PHE A 20 -9.09 -13.62 -12.59
C PHE A 20 -8.12 -13.03 -11.57
N PRO A 21 -8.46 -11.89 -10.95
CA PRO A 21 -7.71 -11.34 -9.83
C PRO A 21 -7.49 -12.38 -8.73
N LEU A 22 -6.32 -12.37 -8.10
CA LEU A 22 -6.02 -13.25 -6.96
C LEU A 22 -6.89 -12.90 -5.74
N ILE A 23 -7.13 -11.61 -5.54
CA ILE A 23 -7.96 -11.05 -4.47
C ILE A 23 -9.11 -10.27 -5.12
N SER A 24 -10.34 -10.62 -4.78
CA SER A 24 -11.57 -9.94 -5.21
C SER A 24 -12.72 -10.31 -4.28
N SER A 25 -13.79 -9.54 -4.29
CA SER A 25 -15.00 -9.81 -3.52
C SER A 25 -15.69 -11.14 -3.92
N GLU A 26 -15.51 -11.59 -5.16
CA GLU A 26 -16.04 -12.89 -5.61
C GLU A 26 -15.29 -14.07 -4.96
N ARG A 27 -13.99 -13.92 -4.72
CA ARG A 27 -13.16 -14.97 -4.09
C ARG A 27 -13.19 -14.94 -2.57
N PHE A 28 -13.38 -13.75 -2.02
CA PHE A 28 -13.43 -13.47 -0.60
C PHE A 28 -14.68 -12.65 -0.32
N PRO A 29 -15.87 -13.29 -0.26
CA PRO A 29 -17.10 -12.58 0.07
C PRO A 29 -16.90 -11.85 1.41
N PRO A 30 -17.08 -10.51 1.48
CA PRO A 30 -16.79 -9.74 2.69
C PRO A 30 -17.51 -10.24 3.92
N GLU A 31 -18.74 -10.74 3.76
CA GLU A 31 -19.55 -11.33 4.82
C GLU A 31 -18.94 -12.62 5.42
N SER A 32 -18.01 -13.25 4.71
CA SER A 32 -17.31 -14.45 5.20
C SER A 32 -16.08 -14.15 6.06
N ILE A 33 -15.67 -12.88 6.12
CA ILE A 33 -14.45 -12.43 6.81
C ILE A 33 -14.85 -11.43 7.90
N PRO A 34 -14.79 -11.81 9.18
CA PRO A 34 -15.14 -10.91 10.28
C PRO A 34 -14.39 -9.57 10.19
N GLY A 35 -15.11 -8.46 10.35
CA GLY A 35 -14.52 -7.13 10.34
C GLY A 35 -14.06 -6.60 8.99
N LEU A 36 -14.29 -7.32 7.88
CA LEU A 36 -13.99 -6.81 6.54
C LEU A 36 -15.17 -5.96 6.05
N PRO A 37 -14.96 -4.67 5.73
CA PRO A 37 -16.01 -3.85 5.11
C PRO A 37 -16.50 -4.43 3.79
N ALA A 38 -17.78 -4.25 3.48
CA ALA A 38 -18.42 -4.84 2.30
C ALA A 38 -17.75 -4.43 0.97
N ASP A 39 -17.15 -3.26 0.91
CA ASP A 39 -16.49 -2.67 -0.24
C ASP A 39 -14.95 -2.85 -0.24
N ALA A 40 -14.37 -3.37 0.84
CA ALA A 40 -12.91 -3.44 1.04
C ALA A 40 -12.13 -4.15 -0.10
N LEU A 41 -12.79 -4.97 -0.89
CA LEU A 41 -12.20 -5.70 -2.01
C LEU A 41 -12.74 -5.24 -3.37
N ALA A 42 -13.55 -4.20 -3.41
CA ALA A 42 -14.13 -3.69 -4.66
C ALA A 42 -13.11 -2.93 -5.52
N ASN A 43 -12.14 -2.26 -4.88
CA ASN A 43 -11.12 -1.49 -5.58
C ASN A 43 -9.78 -1.55 -4.83
N ILE A 44 -9.04 -2.64 -5.03
CA ILE A 44 -7.74 -2.85 -4.41
C ILE A 44 -6.71 -1.90 -5.00
N ASN A 45 -5.96 -1.22 -4.12
CA ASN A 45 -4.95 -0.25 -4.49
C ASN A 45 -3.57 -0.65 -3.97
N GLY A 46 -2.56 -0.45 -4.82
CA GLY A 46 -1.14 -0.55 -4.51
C GLY A 46 -0.70 -1.85 -3.83
N PRO A 47 -1.00 -3.04 -4.36
CA PRO A 47 -0.59 -4.29 -3.73
C PRO A 47 0.92 -4.45 -3.71
N SER A 48 1.45 -4.97 -2.60
CA SER A 48 2.86 -5.31 -2.40
C SER A 48 2.98 -6.74 -1.88
N VAL A 49 3.63 -7.60 -2.65
CA VAL A 49 3.84 -9.02 -2.29
C VAL A 49 5.30 -9.27 -1.99
N LEU A 50 5.57 -10.03 -0.93
CA LEU A 50 6.91 -10.47 -0.60
C LEU A 50 6.93 -11.90 -0.05
N ARG A 51 8.08 -12.55 -0.18
CA ARG A 51 8.36 -13.80 0.52
C ARG A 51 8.79 -13.46 1.93
N MET A 52 8.05 -14.00 2.90
CA MET A 52 8.31 -13.73 4.31
C MET A 52 9.62 -14.36 4.75
N PRO A 53 10.51 -13.58 5.40
CA PRO A 53 11.72 -14.11 5.98
C PRO A 53 11.44 -15.04 7.17
N ASP A 54 12.36 -15.92 7.47
CA ASP A 54 12.17 -16.92 8.53
C ASP A 54 12.21 -16.32 9.95
N TRP A 55 12.83 -15.17 10.11
CA TRP A 55 12.85 -14.45 11.39
C TRP A 55 11.52 -13.75 11.74
N ALA A 56 10.61 -13.55 10.78
CA ALA A 56 9.34 -12.88 11.03
C ALA A 56 8.38 -13.80 11.80
N THR A 57 8.14 -13.47 13.05
CA THR A 57 7.35 -14.33 13.98
C THR A 57 5.86 -14.41 13.65
N GLY A 58 5.32 -13.43 12.91
CA GLY A 58 3.94 -13.40 12.44
C GLY A 58 3.72 -14.04 11.07
N LYS A 59 4.73 -14.75 10.54
CA LYS A 59 4.66 -15.44 9.24
C LYS A 59 3.50 -16.44 9.19
N GLN A 60 2.47 -16.16 8.40
CA GLN A 60 1.29 -17.01 8.23
C GLN A 60 1.48 -18.05 7.11
N ALA A 61 2.28 -17.72 6.10
CA ALA A 61 2.62 -18.55 4.96
C ALA A 61 3.90 -18.02 4.30
N ALA A 62 4.35 -18.65 3.23
CA ALA A 62 5.58 -18.25 2.52
C ALA A 62 5.49 -16.86 1.89
N LEU A 63 4.30 -16.43 1.50
CA LEU A 63 4.04 -15.16 0.83
C LEU A 63 3.02 -14.35 1.63
N HIS A 64 3.30 -13.08 1.82
CA HIS A 64 2.35 -12.08 2.29
C HIS A 64 2.09 -11.06 1.18
N LEU A 65 0.83 -10.69 0.98
CA LEU A 65 0.36 -9.68 0.06
C LEU A 65 -0.36 -8.59 0.85
N TYR A 66 0.28 -7.44 0.97
CA TYR A 66 -0.29 -6.25 1.59
C TYR A 66 -1.00 -5.41 0.54
N PHE A 67 -2.15 -4.86 0.87
CA PHE A 67 -2.93 -4.03 -0.05
C PHE A 67 -3.82 -3.04 0.72
N GLY A 68 -4.19 -1.96 0.06
CA GLY A 68 -5.21 -1.03 0.50
C GLY A 68 -6.46 -1.13 -0.37
N HIS A 69 -7.54 -0.55 0.10
CA HIS A 69 -8.71 -0.21 -0.70
C HIS A 69 -8.60 1.26 -1.12
N HIS A 70 -9.01 1.61 -2.33
CA HIS A 70 -9.11 3.02 -2.74
C HIS A 70 -10.15 3.72 -1.85
N LYS A 71 -9.77 4.79 -1.18
CA LYS A 71 -10.54 5.45 -0.09
C LYS A 71 -10.70 4.56 1.15
N GLY A 72 -9.80 3.59 1.34
CA GLY A 72 -9.90 2.64 2.44
C GLY A 72 -9.40 3.19 3.77
N ASP A 73 -9.94 2.62 4.83
CA ASP A 73 -9.62 2.92 6.21
C ASP A 73 -8.52 2.03 6.80
N SER A 74 -7.91 1.18 5.97
CA SER A 74 -6.91 0.22 6.46
C SER A 74 -6.03 -0.38 5.36
N ILE A 75 -4.80 -0.73 5.74
CA ILE A 75 -3.99 -1.70 5.00
C ILE A 75 -4.37 -3.09 5.45
N ARG A 76 -4.53 -4.00 4.50
CA ARG A 76 -4.96 -5.38 4.69
C ARG A 76 -3.88 -6.37 4.25
N LEU A 77 -4.06 -7.63 4.64
CA LEU A 77 -3.14 -8.73 4.35
C LEU A 77 -3.89 -9.95 3.82
N ALA A 78 -3.35 -10.51 2.73
CA ALA A 78 -3.61 -11.88 2.34
C ALA A 78 -2.28 -12.68 2.34
N PHE A 79 -2.36 -14.00 2.49
CA PHE A 79 -1.19 -14.85 2.56
C PHE A 79 -1.40 -16.18 1.83
N ALA A 80 -0.32 -16.76 1.31
CA ALA A 80 -0.31 -18.04 0.60
C ALA A 80 1.08 -18.65 0.62
N ASP A 81 1.18 -19.96 0.39
CA ASP A 81 2.48 -20.64 0.25
C ASP A 81 3.05 -20.53 -1.17
N ARG A 82 2.19 -20.24 -2.17
CA ARG A 82 2.57 -20.09 -3.58
C ARG A 82 1.80 -18.93 -4.22
N LEU A 83 2.36 -18.33 -5.28
CA LEU A 83 1.74 -17.23 -6.00
C LEU A 83 0.36 -17.57 -6.58
N GLU A 84 0.18 -18.81 -7.02
CA GLU A 84 -1.10 -19.30 -7.54
C GLU A 84 -2.14 -19.49 -6.43
N GLY A 85 -1.74 -19.46 -5.18
CA GLY A 85 -2.59 -19.70 -4.01
C GLY A 85 -2.73 -21.18 -3.65
N PRO A 86 -3.76 -21.56 -2.89
CA PRO A 86 -4.86 -20.71 -2.49
C PRO A 86 -4.43 -19.59 -1.54
N TRP A 87 -4.93 -18.38 -1.79
CA TRP A 87 -4.75 -17.25 -0.89
C TRP A 87 -5.78 -17.31 0.24
N LYS A 88 -5.38 -16.85 1.43
CA LYS A 88 -6.24 -16.68 2.60
C LYS A 88 -6.19 -15.23 3.04
N MET A 89 -7.28 -14.71 3.55
CA MET A 89 -7.36 -13.35 4.07
C MET A 89 -7.09 -13.35 5.57
N TRP A 90 -6.27 -12.41 6.02
CA TRP A 90 -6.15 -12.08 7.43
C TRP A 90 -7.36 -11.24 7.85
N SER A 91 -7.97 -11.54 9.01
CA SER A 91 -9.22 -10.91 9.44
C SER A 91 -9.05 -9.44 9.85
N ASP A 92 -7.96 -9.14 10.55
CA ASP A 92 -7.77 -7.83 11.15
C ASP A 92 -7.01 -6.87 10.22
N PRO A 93 -7.22 -5.55 10.33
CA PRO A 93 -6.36 -4.57 9.68
C PRO A 93 -4.90 -4.71 10.12
N ILE A 94 -3.97 -4.59 9.16
CA ILE A 94 -2.53 -4.55 9.46
C ILE A 94 -2.11 -3.15 9.92
N LEU A 95 -2.74 -2.14 9.34
CA LEU A 95 -2.57 -0.75 9.72
C LEU A 95 -3.91 -0.03 9.52
N PRO A 96 -4.70 0.18 10.58
CA PRO A 96 -5.92 0.96 10.49
C PRO A 96 -5.62 2.46 10.34
N LEU A 97 -6.51 3.19 9.66
CA LEU A 97 -6.40 4.64 9.46
C LEU A 97 -6.24 5.39 10.78
N ALA A 98 -7.00 4.98 11.80
CA ALA A 98 -6.93 5.60 13.14
C ALA A 98 -5.53 5.53 13.79
N GLU A 99 -4.70 4.57 13.38
CA GLU A 99 -3.34 4.38 13.88
C GLU A 99 -2.27 4.83 12.89
N SER A 100 -2.66 5.26 11.69
CA SER A 100 -1.74 5.55 10.57
C SER A 100 -0.97 6.85 10.69
N LEU A 101 -1.26 7.70 11.66
CA LEU A 101 -0.75 9.07 11.83
C LEU A 101 -1.18 10.02 10.67
N PHE A 102 -2.20 9.66 9.92
CA PHE A 102 -2.89 10.52 8.97
C PHE A 102 -4.25 10.98 9.52
N LEU A 103 -4.96 11.77 8.74
CA LEU A 103 -6.27 12.27 9.12
C LEU A 103 -7.24 11.09 9.36
N PRO A 104 -7.83 10.94 10.55
CA PRO A 104 -8.59 9.73 10.88
C PRO A 104 -10.03 9.72 10.34
N ALA A 105 -10.52 10.84 9.83
CA ALA A 105 -11.85 11.01 9.26
C ALA A 105 -11.84 12.07 8.16
N ASP A 106 -12.84 12.06 7.30
CA ASP A 106 -12.96 13.04 6.23
C ASP A 106 -12.92 14.46 6.79
N PRO A 107 -12.14 15.36 6.17
CA PRO A 107 -12.08 16.73 6.62
C PRO A 107 -13.45 17.41 6.42
N SER A 108 -13.83 18.26 7.36
CA SER A 108 -14.94 19.16 7.11
C SER A 108 -14.57 20.10 5.95
N PRO A 109 -15.53 20.47 5.09
CA PRO A 109 -15.29 21.42 4.03
C PRO A 109 -14.68 22.71 4.60
N ASP A 110 -13.43 22.98 4.26
CA ASP A 110 -12.68 24.17 4.67
C ASP A 110 -12.15 24.86 3.41
N PRO A 111 -12.62 26.10 3.11
CA PRO A 111 -12.15 26.84 1.94
C PRO A 111 -10.66 27.17 1.96
N SER A 112 -10.00 27.10 3.12
CA SER A 112 -8.55 27.31 3.25
C SER A 112 -7.73 26.06 3.00
N MET A 113 -8.37 24.89 2.89
CA MET A 113 -7.69 23.64 2.61
C MET A 113 -7.15 23.64 1.18
N HIS A 114 -5.87 23.33 1.04
CA HIS A 114 -5.23 23.26 -0.27
C HIS A 114 -5.90 22.19 -1.13
N GLN A 115 -6.37 22.61 -2.30
CA GLN A 115 -6.81 21.71 -3.35
C GLN A 115 -5.94 21.93 -4.58
N PRO A 116 -5.26 20.90 -5.09
CA PRO A 116 -4.59 21.01 -6.40
C PRO A 116 -5.59 21.33 -7.51
N ASP A 117 -5.20 22.14 -8.51
CA ASP A 117 -6.06 22.59 -9.61
C ASP A 117 -6.77 21.45 -10.37
N TRP A 118 -6.21 20.23 -10.34
CA TRP A 118 -6.80 19.06 -11.01
C TRP A 118 -7.91 18.38 -10.20
N VAL A 119 -8.12 18.75 -8.94
CA VAL A 119 -9.16 18.17 -8.07
C VAL A 119 -10.56 18.48 -8.57
N ASP A 120 -10.76 19.68 -9.12
CA ASP A 120 -12.05 20.07 -9.72
C ASP A 120 -12.45 19.12 -10.86
N ALA A 121 -11.47 18.56 -11.59
CA ALA A 121 -11.70 17.58 -12.64
C ALA A 121 -12.15 16.19 -12.11
N LEU A 122 -12.02 15.94 -10.82
CA LEU A 122 -12.39 14.69 -10.15
C LEU A 122 -13.63 14.81 -9.27
N ASP A 123 -14.45 15.85 -9.46
CA ASP A 123 -15.69 16.10 -8.70
C ASP A 123 -15.50 16.10 -7.15
N GLY A 124 -14.40 16.66 -6.69
CA GLY A 124 -14.10 16.74 -5.25
C GLY A 124 -13.67 15.42 -4.60
N ASP A 125 -13.41 14.40 -5.38
CA ASP A 125 -13.12 13.02 -4.93
C ASP A 125 -11.69 12.83 -4.35
N TYR A 126 -11.00 13.92 -4.06
CA TYR A 126 -9.61 13.93 -3.59
C TYR A 126 -9.49 14.06 -2.06
N LEU A 127 -10.38 14.80 -1.43
CA LEU A 127 -10.31 15.13 0.00
C LEU A 127 -11.11 14.14 0.84
N TYR A 128 -10.57 12.94 0.98
CA TYR A 128 -11.11 11.92 1.87
C TYR A 128 -10.00 11.32 2.73
N ALA A 129 -10.32 11.02 3.97
CA ALA A 129 -9.40 10.36 4.88
C ALA A 129 -9.18 8.91 4.43
N HIS A 130 -7.92 8.53 4.26
CA HIS A 130 -7.57 7.18 3.81
C HIS A 130 -6.16 6.79 4.22
N VAL A 131 -5.89 5.50 4.15
CA VAL A 131 -4.54 4.92 4.17
C VAL A 131 -4.43 3.91 3.04
N ALA A 132 -3.43 4.05 2.17
CA ALA A 132 -3.39 3.29 0.94
C ALA A 132 -1.97 3.01 0.41
N SER A 133 -1.92 2.20 -0.65
CA SER A 133 -0.76 1.92 -1.51
C SER A 133 0.48 1.47 -0.75
N PRO A 134 0.39 0.40 0.05
CA PRO A 134 1.55 -0.12 0.76
C PRO A 134 2.63 -0.57 -0.21
N ASP A 135 3.89 -0.27 0.13
CA ASP A 135 5.08 -0.79 -0.51
C ASP A 135 5.99 -1.36 0.56
N VAL A 136 6.07 -2.70 0.64
CA VAL A 136 6.69 -3.39 1.77
C VAL A 136 7.99 -4.04 1.36
N HIS A 137 9.04 -3.81 2.16
CA HIS A 137 10.40 -4.28 1.93
C HIS A 137 10.97 -4.98 3.15
N ILE A 138 11.96 -5.85 2.93
CA ILE A 138 12.70 -6.55 3.96
C ILE A 138 14.00 -5.81 4.23
N ASP A 139 14.21 -5.41 5.47
CA ASP A 139 15.48 -4.90 5.99
C ASP A 139 16.14 -6.02 6.80
N GLU A 140 16.88 -6.87 6.09
CA GLU A 140 17.56 -8.04 6.68
C GLU A 140 18.59 -7.64 7.76
N ALA A 141 19.27 -6.52 7.56
CA ALA A 141 20.30 -6.06 8.51
C ALA A 141 19.74 -5.76 9.91
N HIS A 142 18.47 -5.35 9.98
CA HIS A 142 17.79 -5.01 11.23
C HIS A 142 16.66 -5.98 11.57
N GLN A 143 16.49 -7.07 10.82
CA GLN A 143 15.43 -8.05 10.98
C GLN A 143 14.04 -7.40 11.14
N ARG A 144 13.67 -6.54 10.19
CA ARG A 144 12.39 -5.85 10.17
C ARG A 144 11.85 -5.70 8.76
N LEU A 145 10.54 -5.56 8.68
CA LEU A 145 9.85 -5.11 7.48
C LEU A 145 9.68 -3.59 7.54
N VAL A 146 9.78 -2.94 6.40
CA VAL A 146 9.54 -1.50 6.22
C VAL A 146 8.41 -1.35 5.22
N MET A 147 7.33 -0.71 5.62
CA MET A 147 6.18 -0.38 4.77
C MET A 147 6.15 1.12 4.51
N TYR A 148 6.21 1.53 3.26
CA TYR A 148 5.82 2.88 2.84
C TYR A 148 4.33 2.88 2.55
N TYR A 149 3.62 3.91 2.96
CA TYR A 149 2.18 4.07 2.76
C TYR A 149 1.83 5.56 2.77
N HIS A 150 0.71 5.93 2.18
CA HIS A 150 0.31 7.32 2.15
C HIS A 150 -1.11 7.52 2.69
N GLY A 151 -1.44 8.76 3.00
CA GLY A 151 -2.73 9.19 3.46
C GLY A 151 -2.86 10.71 3.42
N LEU A 152 -4.01 11.20 3.82
CA LEU A 152 -4.35 12.62 3.81
C LEU A 152 -3.89 13.31 5.10
N LEU A 153 -3.27 14.47 4.97
CA LEU A 153 -2.96 15.39 6.08
C LEU A 153 -4.10 16.38 6.33
N PRO A 154 -4.17 16.98 7.54
CA PRO A 154 -5.17 18.03 7.84
C PRO A 154 -5.19 19.19 6.85
N GLY A 155 -4.09 19.50 6.18
CA GLY A 155 -3.98 20.55 5.17
C GLY A 155 -4.51 20.19 3.78
N GLY A 156 -5.00 18.95 3.57
CA GLY A 156 -5.49 18.49 2.26
C GLY A 156 -4.44 17.82 1.38
N ASP A 157 -3.15 17.90 1.74
CA ASP A 157 -2.08 17.23 1.00
C ASP A 157 -2.04 15.73 1.31
N GLN A 158 -1.77 14.93 0.29
CA GLN A 158 -1.42 13.53 0.47
C GLN A 158 0.09 13.38 0.61
N GLN A 159 0.51 12.67 1.62
CA GLN A 159 1.94 12.47 1.92
C GLN A 159 2.24 11.02 2.27
N THR A 160 3.51 10.64 2.15
CA THR A 160 4.01 9.31 2.50
C THR A 160 4.65 9.31 3.87
N ARG A 161 4.36 8.26 4.64
CA ARG A 161 5.07 7.87 5.87
C ARG A 161 5.63 6.46 5.71
N LEU A 162 6.38 6.02 6.71
CA LEU A 162 6.75 4.62 6.83
C LEU A 162 6.25 4.03 8.15
N ALA A 163 6.04 2.72 8.15
CA ALA A 163 5.86 1.91 9.34
C ALA A 163 6.85 0.74 9.34
N THR A 164 7.17 0.22 10.52
CA THR A 164 8.10 -0.91 10.66
C THR A 164 7.45 -2.05 11.44
N SER A 165 7.80 -3.28 11.11
CA SER A 165 7.33 -4.48 11.79
C SER A 165 8.45 -5.51 11.90
N THR A 166 8.48 -6.27 13.00
CA THR A 166 9.37 -7.43 13.18
C THR A 166 8.65 -8.76 12.94
N ASP A 167 7.34 -8.72 12.81
CA ASP A 167 6.50 -9.91 12.64
C ASP A 167 5.72 -9.97 11.32
N GLY A 168 5.55 -8.83 10.63
CA GLY A 168 4.80 -8.73 9.38
C GLY A 168 3.28 -8.59 9.56
N ILE A 169 2.80 -8.46 10.80
CA ILE A 169 1.40 -8.27 11.15
C ILE A 169 1.21 -6.93 11.85
N ASN A 170 2.03 -6.64 12.86
CA ASN A 170 1.94 -5.44 13.67
C ASN A 170 2.93 -4.40 13.14
N PHE A 171 2.42 -3.40 12.45
CA PHE A 171 3.23 -2.31 11.92
C PHE A 171 3.14 -1.07 12.81
N MET A 172 4.31 -0.53 13.17
CA MET A 172 4.45 0.67 13.99
C MET A 172 4.75 1.87 13.10
N PRO A 173 3.80 2.79 12.90
CA PRO A 173 3.99 4.03 12.16
C PRO A 173 5.11 4.91 12.70
N ARG A 174 5.73 5.67 11.81
CA ARG A 174 6.77 6.65 12.15
C ARG A 174 6.31 8.06 11.75
N GLU A 175 6.56 9.02 12.64
CA GLU A 175 6.11 10.41 12.49
C GLU A 175 6.67 11.15 11.26
N PRO A 176 7.92 10.97 10.81
CA PRO A 176 8.44 11.73 9.69
C PRO A 176 7.65 11.54 8.41
N LEU A 177 7.33 12.65 7.75
CA LEU A 177 6.85 12.68 6.37
C LEU A 177 8.04 12.51 5.43
N LEU A 178 7.87 11.68 4.40
CA LEU A 178 8.93 11.35 3.45
C LEU A 178 8.79 12.07 2.12
N GLY A 179 7.60 12.53 1.77
CA GLY A 179 7.33 13.22 0.53
C GLY A 179 5.94 12.88 -0.06
N PRO A 180 5.73 13.17 -1.35
CA PRO A 180 4.46 12.95 -2.04
C PRO A 180 3.95 11.50 -1.95
N PRO A 181 2.67 11.22 -2.30
CA PRO A 181 2.09 9.89 -2.23
C PRO A 181 2.69 8.92 -3.25
N TYR A 182 2.32 7.64 -3.13
CA TYR A 182 2.69 6.55 -4.05
C TYR A 182 4.20 6.26 -4.10
N PHE A 183 4.88 6.32 -2.96
CA PHE A 183 6.26 5.85 -2.87
C PHE A 183 6.38 4.41 -3.34
N ARG A 184 7.39 4.17 -4.18
CA ARG A 184 7.86 2.83 -4.53
C ARG A 184 9.37 2.81 -4.38
N ALA A 185 9.87 1.93 -3.53
CA ALA A 185 11.29 1.79 -3.28
C ALA A 185 11.85 0.60 -4.07
N THR A 186 13.03 0.79 -4.64
CA THR A 186 13.74 -0.29 -5.33
C THR A 186 15.21 -0.23 -4.94
N LYS A 187 15.78 -1.37 -4.56
CA LYS A 187 17.22 -1.48 -4.28
C LYS A 187 17.93 -2.00 -5.52
N LEU A 188 18.86 -1.20 -6.02
CA LEU A 188 19.70 -1.55 -7.17
C LEU A 188 21.15 -1.13 -6.86
N ASP A 189 22.10 -2.05 -7.05
CA ASP A 189 23.54 -1.83 -6.84
C ASP A 189 23.90 -1.21 -5.47
N GLY A 190 23.20 -1.64 -4.43
CA GLY A 190 23.39 -1.15 -3.06
C GLY A 190 22.76 0.21 -2.76
N MET A 191 22.19 0.87 -3.74
CA MET A 191 21.46 2.14 -3.60
C MET A 191 19.95 1.88 -3.53
N ILE A 192 19.23 2.76 -2.82
CA ILE A 192 17.76 2.77 -2.78
C ILE A 192 17.28 3.89 -3.69
N TYR A 193 16.52 3.52 -4.70
CA TYR A 193 15.82 4.45 -5.58
C TYR A 193 14.38 4.57 -5.11
N LEU A 194 13.88 5.80 -5.05
CA LEU A 194 12.49 6.09 -4.70
C LEU A 194 11.81 6.72 -5.92
N SER A 195 10.69 6.16 -6.32
CA SER A 195 9.75 6.82 -7.23
C SER A 195 8.55 7.30 -6.43
N MET A 196 8.00 8.45 -6.78
CA MET A 196 6.87 9.08 -6.15
C MET A 196 6.06 9.86 -7.17
N TRP A 197 4.80 10.14 -6.86
CA TRP A 197 3.96 10.95 -7.73
C TRP A 197 3.99 12.42 -7.28
N GLU A 198 4.37 13.32 -8.18
CA GLU A 198 4.45 14.77 -7.90
C GLU A 198 3.21 15.56 -8.37
N GLY A 199 2.16 14.90 -8.84
CA GLY A 199 0.92 15.58 -9.24
C GLY A 199 1.03 16.43 -10.51
N ARG A 200 2.04 16.23 -11.34
CA ARG A 200 2.18 16.86 -12.64
C ARG A 200 2.04 15.83 -13.75
N LEU A 201 0.97 15.91 -14.50
CA LEU A 201 0.84 15.30 -15.82
C LEU A 201 1.34 16.26 -16.88
#